data_7376e33f41b5652e66e3ce80540dff71
#
_entry.id   7376e33f41b5652e66e3ce80540dff71
#
_cell.length_a   1.000
_cell.length_b   1.000
_cell.length_c   1.000
_cell.angle_alpha   90.00
_cell.angle_beta   90.00
_cell.angle_gamma   90.00
#
_symmetry.space_group_name_H-M   'P 1'
#
loop_
_entity.id
_entity.type
_entity.pdbx_description
1 polymer ?
#
loop_
_entity_poly.entity_id
_entity_poly.type
_entity_poly.pdbx_seq_one_letter_code
_entity_poly.pdbx_strand_id
1 'polypeptide(L)'
;VNVTVQIEPATDIPSAVEYRWDTDTAILTASLADSAYADGASGSVELAGSDGSWVILDVRGGRIHGVEVAVWPDVKKLSALRVPADTSRGRLVVPSAGSKGGVAMMQMDTTLIAESDQSEQTIHFRLGAGRHARTVCIARDILVDLDESDIIRGIWLLNVPPFPGDE
;
A
#
# COMPACT_ATOMS: atom_id res chain seq x y z
N VAL A 1 6.49 9.15 -13.80
CA VAL A 1 5.35 8.26 -13.99
C VAL A 1 4.67 8.06 -12.66
N ASN A 2 3.35 8.22 -12.66
CA ASN A 2 2.52 8.12 -11.46
C ASN A 2 1.51 6.99 -11.60
N VAL A 3 1.13 6.40 -10.47
CA VAL A 3 0.07 5.38 -10.46
C VAL A 3 -1.27 6.06 -10.22
N THR A 4 -2.09 6.09 -11.25
CA THR A 4 -3.47 6.59 -11.18
C THR A 4 -4.41 5.43 -10.94
N VAL A 5 -5.33 5.58 -10.02
CA VAL A 5 -6.31 4.56 -9.68
C VAL A 5 -7.72 5.09 -9.85
N GLN A 6 -8.69 4.17 -9.89
CA GLN A 6 -10.09 4.49 -9.83
C GLN A 6 -10.66 3.99 -8.51
N ILE A 7 -11.45 4.83 -7.85
CA ILE A 7 -12.09 4.46 -6.59
C ILE A 7 -13.40 3.77 -6.90
N GLU A 8 -13.53 2.52 -6.43
CA GLU A 8 -14.78 1.77 -6.46
C GLU A 8 -15.38 1.82 -5.06
N PRO A 9 -16.48 2.55 -4.84
CA PRO A 9 -17.04 2.68 -3.50
C PRO A 9 -17.43 1.32 -2.92
N ALA A 10 -17.15 1.12 -1.64
CA ALA A 10 -17.49 -0.09 -0.92
C ALA A 10 -18.29 0.27 0.33
N THR A 11 -19.41 -0.41 0.53
CA THR A 11 -20.27 -0.26 1.70
C THR A 11 -20.01 -1.34 2.74
N ASP A 12 -19.24 -2.35 2.36
CA ASP A 12 -18.93 -3.49 3.22
C ASP A 12 -17.95 -3.13 4.32
N ILE A 13 -17.95 -3.91 5.40
CA ILE A 13 -16.91 -3.82 6.43
C ILE A 13 -15.57 -4.13 5.77
N PRO A 14 -14.54 -3.29 5.98
CA PRO A 14 -13.23 -3.55 5.40
C PRO A 14 -12.70 -4.91 5.80
N SER A 15 -12.10 -5.61 4.85
CA SER A 15 -11.44 -6.89 5.10
C SER A 15 -10.33 -6.75 6.13
N ALA A 16 -10.13 -7.79 6.93
CA ALA A 16 -8.97 -7.88 7.78
C ALA A 16 -7.69 -8.00 6.92
N VAL A 17 -6.57 -7.59 7.48
CA VAL A 17 -5.27 -7.71 6.85
C VAL A 17 -4.50 -8.84 7.51
N GLU A 18 -3.93 -9.72 6.71
CA GLU A 18 -2.99 -10.73 7.16
C GLU A 18 -1.59 -10.24 6.93
N TYR A 19 -0.84 -10.06 8.01
CA TYR A 19 0.57 -9.69 7.96
C TYR A 19 1.45 -10.93 8.05
N ARG A 20 2.51 -10.92 7.26
CA ARG A 20 3.51 -11.98 7.27
C ARG A 20 4.91 -11.38 7.15
N TRP A 21 5.78 -11.77 8.07
CA TRP A 21 7.21 -11.45 8.01
C TRP A 21 7.99 -12.64 7.47
N ASP A 22 8.85 -12.39 6.50
CA ASP A 22 9.92 -13.31 6.15
C ASP A 22 11.13 -12.96 7.00
N THR A 23 11.51 -13.84 7.90
CA THR A 23 12.58 -13.59 8.88
C THR A 23 13.97 -13.61 8.27
N ASP A 24 14.14 -14.25 7.13
CA ASP A 24 15.45 -14.32 6.46
C ASP A 24 15.73 -13.05 5.65
N THR A 25 14.71 -12.45 5.09
CA THR A 25 14.83 -11.29 4.19
C THR A 25 14.28 -9.98 4.75
N ALA A 26 13.59 -10.04 5.89
CA ALA A 26 12.85 -8.92 6.50
C ALA A 26 11.75 -8.34 5.58
N ILE A 27 11.25 -9.12 4.64
CA ILE A 27 10.13 -8.73 3.79
C ILE A 27 8.84 -8.82 4.58
N LEU A 28 8.06 -7.74 4.55
CA LEU A 28 6.72 -7.70 5.14
C LEU A 28 5.69 -7.78 4.03
N THR A 29 4.76 -8.72 4.16
CA THR A 29 3.60 -8.83 3.27
C THR A 29 2.33 -8.54 4.05
N ALA A 30 1.52 -7.63 3.53
CA ALA A 30 0.21 -7.28 4.08
C ALA A 30 -0.83 -7.60 3.01
N SER A 31 -1.65 -8.61 3.23
CA SER A 31 -2.65 -9.08 2.26
C SER A 31 -4.04 -8.96 2.82
N LEU A 32 -5.01 -8.60 1.97
CA LEU A 32 -6.41 -8.65 2.36
C LEU A 32 -6.82 -10.11 2.58
N ALA A 33 -7.50 -10.37 3.69
CA ALA A 33 -7.99 -11.71 4.02
C ALA A 33 -9.15 -12.15 3.13
N ASP A 34 -9.79 -11.19 2.45
CA ASP A 34 -10.92 -11.46 1.58
C ASP A 34 -10.45 -12.06 0.25
N SER A 35 -10.87 -13.29 -0.03
CA SER A 35 -10.54 -13.98 -1.27
C SER A 35 -11.54 -13.74 -2.40
N ALA A 36 -12.55 -12.89 -2.21
CA ALA A 36 -13.62 -12.68 -3.18
C ALA A 36 -13.12 -12.19 -4.55
N TYR A 37 -11.93 -11.61 -4.60
CA TYR A 37 -11.31 -11.08 -5.82
C TYR A 37 -10.04 -11.82 -6.23
N ALA A 38 -9.80 -12.99 -5.64
CA ALA A 38 -8.64 -13.81 -5.97
C ALA A 38 -8.72 -14.41 -7.40
N ASP A 39 -9.92 -14.46 -7.97
CA ASP A 39 -10.18 -15.00 -9.31
C ASP A 39 -10.05 -13.88 -10.34
N GLY A 40 -8.86 -13.69 -10.85
CA GLY A 40 -8.61 -12.69 -11.88
C GLY A 40 -7.15 -12.66 -12.23
N ALA A 41 -6.81 -11.91 -13.26
CA ALA A 41 -5.41 -11.71 -13.62
C ALA A 41 -4.69 -11.09 -12.44
N SER A 42 -3.61 -11.71 -12.02
CA SER A 42 -2.72 -11.17 -10.99
C SER A 42 -1.63 -10.34 -11.63
N GLY A 43 -1.22 -9.30 -10.94
CA GLY A 43 -0.15 -8.43 -11.38
C GLY A 43 0.43 -7.67 -10.20
N SER A 44 1.36 -6.80 -10.48
CA SER A 44 1.97 -5.98 -9.46
C SER A 44 2.30 -4.59 -9.97
N VAL A 45 2.27 -3.62 -9.06
CA VAL A 45 2.83 -2.29 -9.28
C VAL A 45 4.04 -2.17 -8.36
N GLU A 46 5.21 -2.01 -8.94
CA GLU A 46 6.46 -1.90 -8.20
C GLU A 46 6.84 -0.44 -8.03
N LEU A 47 6.98 -0.01 -6.77
CA LEU A 47 7.38 1.34 -6.41
C LEU A 47 8.85 1.29 -6.01
N ALA A 48 9.72 1.74 -6.91
CA ALA A 48 11.17 1.73 -6.68
C ALA A 48 11.62 3.10 -6.15
N GLY A 49 12.14 3.11 -4.93
CA GLY A 49 12.71 4.31 -4.33
C GLY A 49 14.09 4.62 -4.90
N SER A 50 14.42 5.91 -4.97
CA SER A 50 15.71 6.36 -5.45
C SER A 50 16.89 5.90 -4.59
N ASP A 51 16.63 5.49 -3.37
CA ASP A 51 17.61 4.94 -2.42
C ASP A 51 17.77 3.42 -2.53
N GLY A 52 17.09 2.77 -3.48
CA GLY A 52 17.07 1.31 -3.60
C GLY A 52 15.95 0.62 -2.84
N SER A 53 15.13 1.36 -2.11
CA SER A 53 13.97 0.80 -1.44
C SER A 53 12.92 0.35 -2.45
N TRP A 54 12.09 -0.61 -2.04
CA TRP A 54 11.16 -1.26 -2.97
C TRP A 54 9.89 -1.71 -2.26
N VAL A 55 8.77 -1.17 -2.70
CA VAL A 55 7.44 -1.53 -2.22
C VAL A 55 6.61 -2.00 -3.41
N ILE A 56 5.91 -3.11 -3.23
CA ILE A 56 5.13 -3.73 -4.29
C ILE A 56 3.66 -3.70 -3.89
N LEU A 57 2.82 -3.23 -4.79
CA LEU A 57 1.37 -3.35 -4.65
C LEU A 57 0.93 -4.60 -5.39
N ASP A 58 0.33 -5.54 -4.68
CA ASP A 58 -0.24 -6.74 -5.28
C ASP A 58 -1.60 -6.40 -5.88
N VAL A 59 -1.81 -6.74 -7.14
CA VAL A 59 -3.05 -6.46 -7.88
C VAL A 59 -3.70 -7.76 -8.29
N ARG A 60 -4.96 -7.94 -7.93
CA ARG A 60 -5.75 -9.11 -8.30
C ARG A 60 -7.11 -8.69 -8.81
N GLY A 61 -7.49 -9.20 -9.99
CA GLY A 61 -8.71 -8.78 -10.63
C GLY A 61 -8.78 -7.28 -10.92
N GLY A 62 -7.63 -6.66 -11.15
CA GLY A 62 -7.50 -5.22 -11.38
C GLY A 62 -7.54 -4.37 -10.10
N ARG A 63 -7.67 -4.97 -8.91
CA ARG A 63 -7.77 -4.23 -7.65
C ARG A 63 -6.55 -4.44 -6.78
N ILE A 64 -6.17 -3.40 -6.03
CA ILE A 64 -5.09 -3.53 -5.05
C ILE A 64 -5.54 -4.47 -3.93
N HIS A 65 -4.82 -5.57 -3.76
CA HIS A 65 -5.14 -6.64 -2.83
C HIS A 65 -4.14 -6.74 -1.68
N GLY A 66 -2.99 -6.11 -1.79
CA GLY A 66 -1.99 -6.16 -0.75
C GLY A 66 -0.80 -5.27 -1.03
N VAL A 67 0.07 -5.21 -0.04
CA VAL A 67 1.30 -4.42 -0.06
C VAL A 67 2.44 -5.31 0.43
N GLU A 68 3.55 -5.32 -0.30
CA GLU A 68 4.77 -6.00 0.11
C GLU A 68 5.90 -4.98 0.23
N VAL A 69 6.55 -4.96 1.37
CA VAL A 69 7.74 -4.14 1.57
C VAL A 69 8.95 -5.04 1.34
N ALA A 70 9.47 -5.03 0.13
CA ALA A 70 10.55 -5.93 -0.29
C ALA A 70 11.92 -5.43 0.14
N VAL A 71 12.18 -4.13 0.00
CA VAL A 71 13.39 -3.49 0.50
C VAL A 71 12.98 -2.23 1.25
N TRP A 72 13.26 -2.22 2.55
CA TRP A 72 12.85 -1.13 3.42
C TRP A 72 13.66 0.13 3.15
N PRO A 73 13.01 1.31 3.01
CA PRO A 73 13.71 2.58 3.15
C PRO A 73 14.06 2.82 4.61
N ASP A 74 14.89 3.82 4.89
CA ASP A 74 15.13 4.24 6.26
C ASP A 74 13.81 4.70 6.87
N VAL A 75 13.42 4.10 7.99
CA VAL A 75 12.17 4.42 8.68
C VAL A 75 12.45 5.44 9.78
N LYS A 76 11.85 6.61 9.67
CA LYS A 76 11.98 7.67 10.64
C LYS A 76 10.86 7.59 11.67
N LYS A 77 11.21 7.48 12.94
CA LYS A 77 10.23 7.51 14.03
C LYS A 77 9.78 8.93 14.31
N LEU A 78 8.48 9.15 14.31
CA LEU A 78 7.85 10.45 14.59
C LEU A 78 6.86 10.30 15.72
N SER A 79 7.06 11.06 16.80
CA SER A 79 6.12 11.09 17.91
C SER A 79 4.78 11.74 17.55
N ALA A 80 4.77 12.56 16.50
CA ALA A 80 3.59 13.27 16.01
C ALA A 80 2.93 12.62 14.80
N LEU A 81 3.30 11.40 14.45
CA LEU A 81 2.68 10.70 13.34
C LEU A 81 1.21 10.40 13.66
N ARG A 82 0.31 10.89 12.82
CA ARG A 82 -1.12 10.73 13.01
C ARG A 82 -1.76 10.11 11.78
N VAL A 83 -2.51 9.04 12.02
CA VAL A 83 -3.34 8.41 10.99
C VAL A 83 -4.47 9.37 10.63
N PRO A 84 -4.77 9.57 9.33
CA PRO A 84 -5.90 10.38 8.92
C PRO A 84 -7.20 9.90 9.55
N ALA A 85 -7.95 10.82 10.17
CA ALA A 85 -9.22 10.50 10.81
C ALA A 85 -10.37 10.46 9.80
N ASP A 86 -10.26 11.23 8.73
CA ASP A 86 -11.29 11.36 7.71
C ASP A 86 -10.92 10.49 6.52
N THR A 87 -11.50 9.28 6.47
CA THR A 87 -11.23 8.31 5.43
C THR A 87 -12.54 7.84 4.78
N SER A 88 -12.49 7.56 3.49
CA SER A 88 -13.57 6.88 2.79
C SER A 88 -13.22 5.41 2.60
N ARG A 89 -14.23 4.58 2.45
CA ARG A 89 -14.06 3.15 2.16
C ARG A 89 -14.16 2.91 0.67
N GLY A 90 -13.30 2.06 0.15
CA GLY A 90 -13.35 1.72 -1.26
C GLY A 90 -12.34 0.70 -1.65
N ARG A 91 -12.45 0.26 -2.88
CA ARG A 91 -11.43 -0.55 -3.54
C ARG A 91 -10.73 0.34 -4.56
N LEU A 92 -9.45 0.11 -4.74
CA LEU A 92 -8.68 0.86 -5.73
C LEU A 92 -8.42 -0.04 -6.93
N VAL A 93 -8.97 0.38 -8.07
CA VAL A 93 -8.79 -0.30 -9.34
C VAL A 93 -7.62 0.34 -10.05
N VAL A 94 -6.65 -0.48 -10.46
CA VAL A 94 -5.53 -0.04 -11.27
C VAL A 94 -5.91 -0.27 -12.74
N PRO A 95 -6.16 0.80 -13.52
CA PRO A 95 -6.49 0.63 -14.92
C PRO A 95 -5.29 0.01 -15.65
N SER A 96 -5.52 -1.08 -16.36
CA SER A 96 -4.49 -1.65 -17.20
C SER A 96 -4.35 -0.77 -18.44
N ALA A 97 -3.21 -0.11 -18.60
CA ALA A 97 -2.95 0.73 -19.77
C ALA A 97 -2.96 -0.12 -21.06
N GLY A 98 -4.16 -0.31 -21.62
CA GLY A 98 -4.35 -0.92 -22.93
C GLY A 98 -4.07 -2.42 -23.02
N SER A 99 -3.85 -3.12 -21.93
CA SER A 99 -3.62 -4.56 -21.99
C SER A 99 -4.92 -5.34 -21.84
N LYS A 100 -5.17 -6.21 -22.79
CA LYS A 100 -6.23 -7.21 -22.67
C LYS A 100 -5.75 -8.28 -21.69
N GLY A 101 -6.18 -8.21 -20.44
CA GLY A 101 -5.87 -9.28 -19.49
C GLY A 101 -5.22 -8.87 -18.20
N GLY A 102 -5.21 -7.57 -17.85
CA GLY A 102 -4.79 -7.12 -16.56
C GLY A 102 -3.35 -6.61 -16.49
N VAL A 103 -3.01 -6.06 -15.34
CA VAL A 103 -1.68 -5.53 -15.04
C VAL A 103 -0.75 -6.71 -14.77
N ALA A 104 0.14 -7.02 -15.70
CA ALA A 104 1.14 -8.05 -15.46
C ALA A 104 2.24 -7.52 -14.53
N MET A 105 2.81 -6.37 -14.88
CA MET A 105 3.82 -5.70 -14.07
C MET A 105 3.91 -4.24 -14.50
N MET A 106 3.95 -3.35 -13.52
CA MET A 106 4.19 -1.92 -13.73
C MET A 106 5.25 -1.47 -12.75
N GLN A 107 6.28 -0.82 -13.23
CA GLN A 107 7.32 -0.26 -12.38
C GLN A 107 7.28 1.25 -12.41
N MET A 108 7.40 1.87 -11.24
CA MET A 108 7.44 3.31 -11.10
C MET A 108 8.62 3.71 -10.23
N ASP A 109 9.47 4.59 -10.76
CA ASP A 109 10.52 5.21 -9.98
C ASP A 109 9.94 6.41 -9.23
N THR A 110 10.16 6.47 -7.93
CA THR A 110 9.59 7.51 -7.09
C THR A 110 10.52 7.84 -5.93
N THR A 111 10.26 8.96 -5.25
CA THR A 111 10.84 9.19 -3.94
C THR A 111 9.98 8.45 -2.93
N LEU A 112 10.59 7.60 -2.13
CA LEU A 112 9.90 6.78 -1.15
C LEU A 112 10.43 7.10 0.24
N ILE A 113 9.59 7.66 1.09
CA ILE A 113 9.92 8.04 2.45
C ILE A 113 9.04 7.23 3.40
N ALA A 114 9.65 6.61 4.41
CA ALA A 114 8.93 5.85 5.43
C ALA A 114 9.02 6.53 6.78
N GLU A 115 7.89 6.61 7.45
CA GLU A 115 7.75 7.16 8.80
C GLU A 115 6.96 6.18 9.66
N SER A 116 7.30 6.07 10.94
CA SER A 116 6.56 5.22 11.87
C SER A 116 6.26 5.98 13.16
N ASP A 117 5.28 5.47 13.91
CA ASP A 117 5.07 5.90 15.27
C ASP A 117 6.16 5.31 16.18
N GLN A 118 6.14 5.66 17.46
CA GLN A 118 7.17 5.19 18.41
C GLN A 118 7.12 3.68 18.64
N SER A 119 5.93 3.08 18.53
CA SER A 119 5.75 1.64 18.71
C SER A 119 6.06 0.82 17.45
N GLU A 120 6.29 1.48 16.32
CA GLU A 120 6.51 0.84 15.01
C GLU A 120 5.32 0.00 14.54
N GLN A 121 4.14 0.23 15.07
CA GLN A 121 2.91 -0.45 14.66
C GLN A 121 2.18 0.28 13.53
N THR A 122 2.45 1.55 13.34
CA THR A 122 1.91 2.36 12.25
C THR A 122 3.06 2.82 11.37
N ILE A 123 2.97 2.51 10.08
CA ILE A 123 3.99 2.87 9.12
C ILE A 123 3.33 3.62 7.97
N HIS A 124 3.88 4.78 7.63
CA HIS A 124 3.42 5.60 6.52
C HIS A 124 4.52 5.70 5.46
N PHE A 125 4.22 5.26 4.26
CA PHE A 125 5.08 5.45 3.09
C PHE A 125 4.55 6.64 2.30
N ARG A 126 5.41 7.64 2.08
CA ARG A 126 5.08 8.78 1.22
C ARG A 126 5.75 8.63 -0.13
N LEU A 127 5.01 8.88 -1.19
CA LEU A 127 5.41 8.68 -2.58
C LEU A 127 5.47 10.03 -3.30
N GLY A 128 6.68 10.42 -3.70
CA GLY A 128 6.89 11.67 -4.40
C GLY A 128 6.66 12.91 -3.53
N ALA A 129 6.54 14.06 -4.17
CA ALA A 129 6.42 15.35 -3.48
C ALA A 129 4.98 15.91 -3.47
N GLY A 130 4.02 15.20 -4.04
CA GLY A 130 2.64 15.63 -4.11
C GLY A 130 1.94 15.59 -2.75
N ARG A 131 0.91 16.44 -2.59
CA ARG A 131 0.08 16.44 -1.40
C ARG A 131 -1.12 15.54 -1.60
N HIS A 132 -1.49 14.80 -0.57
CA HIS A 132 -2.71 14.01 -0.63
C HIS A 132 -3.95 14.92 -0.45
N ALA A 133 -5.03 14.57 -1.14
CA ALA A 133 -6.31 15.25 -1.03
C ALA A 133 -7.35 14.40 -0.28
N ARG A 134 -7.20 13.09 -0.32
CA ARG A 134 -8.11 12.16 0.34
C ARG A 134 -7.39 10.87 0.72
N THR A 135 -7.94 10.16 1.68
CA THR A 135 -7.42 8.85 2.11
C THR A 135 -8.53 7.82 1.99
N VAL A 136 -8.22 6.71 1.34
CA VAL A 136 -9.16 5.60 1.12
C VAL A 136 -8.74 4.40 1.96
N CYS A 137 -9.67 3.89 2.75
CA CYS A 137 -9.51 2.67 3.51
C CYS A 137 -9.85 1.48 2.60
N ILE A 138 -8.84 0.77 2.13
CA ILE A 138 -9.04 -0.42 1.27
C ILE A 138 -9.16 -1.70 2.08
N ALA A 139 -8.65 -1.68 3.30
CA ALA A 139 -8.77 -2.75 4.28
C ALA A 139 -8.72 -2.13 5.67
N ARG A 140 -9.04 -2.92 6.70
CA ARG A 140 -9.03 -2.44 8.08
C ARG A 140 -7.72 -1.74 8.46
N ASP A 141 -6.60 -2.28 8.02
CA ASP A 141 -5.27 -1.82 8.40
C ASP A 141 -4.44 -1.29 7.23
N ILE A 142 -5.04 -1.05 6.07
CA ILE A 142 -4.37 -0.46 4.92
C ILE A 142 -5.15 0.74 4.43
N LEU A 143 -4.50 1.90 4.45
CA LEU A 143 -5.03 3.14 3.90
C LEU A 143 -4.15 3.60 2.75
N VAL A 144 -4.75 4.25 1.76
CA VAL A 144 -4.03 4.78 0.62
C VAL A 144 -4.37 6.25 0.45
N ASP A 145 -3.34 7.10 0.41
CA ASP A 145 -3.48 8.52 0.16
C ASP A 145 -3.50 8.77 -1.34
N LEU A 146 -4.48 9.53 -1.79
CA LEU A 146 -4.62 9.96 -3.18
C LEU A 146 -4.60 11.47 -3.27
N ASP A 147 -4.06 12.00 -4.35
CA ASP A 147 -4.18 13.43 -4.66
C ASP A 147 -5.50 13.75 -5.40
N GLU A 148 -5.65 15.00 -5.83
CA GLU A 148 -6.85 15.45 -6.52
C GLU A 148 -7.07 14.75 -7.88
N SER A 149 -6.02 14.16 -8.44
CA SER A 149 -6.06 13.44 -9.72
C SER A 149 -6.13 11.92 -9.54
N ASP A 150 -6.41 11.45 -8.34
CA ASP A 150 -6.45 10.02 -7.97
C ASP A 150 -5.11 9.30 -8.20
N ILE A 151 -4.02 10.02 -8.03
CA ILE A 151 -2.68 9.47 -8.05
C ILE A 151 -2.30 9.06 -6.63
N ILE A 152 -1.71 7.86 -6.48
CA ILE A 152 -1.25 7.36 -5.18
C ILE A 152 -0.10 8.23 -4.67
N ARG A 153 -0.26 8.77 -3.46
CA ARG A 153 0.73 9.63 -2.79
C ARG A 153 1.22 9.07 -1.47
N GLY A 154 0.56 8.06 -0.96
CA GLY A 154 0.99 7.44 0.29
C GLY A 154 0.27 6.14 0.56
N ILE A 155 0.86 5.36 1.45
CA ILE A 155 0.31 4.08 1.91
C ILE A 155 0.51 4.02 3.42
N TRP A 156 -0.54 3.68 4.14
CA TRP A 156 -0.51 3.45 5.58
C TRP A 156 -0.68 1.98 5.88
N LEU A 157 0.20 1.44 6.69
CA LEU A 157 0.05 0.11 7.27
C LEU A 157 -0.17 0.29 8.78
N LEU A 158 -1.30 -0.20 9.28
CA LEU A 158 -1.71 -0.07 10.67
C LEU A 158 -1.63 -1.42 11.37
N ASN A 159 -1.39 -1.39 12.68
CA ASN A 159 -1.30 -2.61 13.49
C ASN A 159 -0.29 -3.62 12.94
N VAL A 160 0.84 -3.12 12.48
CA VAL A 160 1.92 -3.95 11.97
C VAL A 160 2.49 -4.77 13.12
N PRO A 161 2.57 -6.11 12.99
CA PRO A 161 3.17 -6.93 14.03
C PRO A 161 4.68 -6.69 14.12
N PRO A 162 5.28 -6.86 15.30
CA PRO A 162 6.71 -6.68 15.44
C PRO A 162 7.47 -7.73 14.61
N PHE A 163 8.67 -7.38 14.18
CA PHE A 163 9.55 -8.33 13.49
C PHE A 163 9.88 -9.48 14.45
N PRO A 164 9.65 -10.74 14.06
CA PRO A 164 9.93 -11.87 14.93
C PRO A 164 11.40 -11.94 15.33
N GLY A 165 11.67 -12.07 16.62
CA GLY A 165 13.03 -12.11 17.14
C GLY A 165 13.53 -10.79 17.73
N ASP A 166 12.83 -9.70 17.51
CA ASP A 166 13.07 -8.43 18.17
C ASP A 166 12.27 -8.40 19.48
N GLU A 167 12.84 -8.93 20.54
CA GLU A 167 12.28 -8.81 21.88
C GLU A 167 12.93 -7.67 22.65
#